data_1f3fadd5b07ba7cef6c93fcdcc4f7691
#
_entry.id   1f3fadd5b07ba7cef6c93fcdcc4f7691
#
_cell.length_a   1.000
_cell.length_b   1.000
_cell.length_c   1.000
_cell.angle_alpha   90.00
_cell.angle_beta   90.00
_cell.angle_gamma   90.00
#
_symmetry.space_group_name_H-M   'P 1'
#
loop_
_entity.id
_entity.type
_entity.pdbx_description
1 polymer ?
#
loop_
_entity_poly.entity_id
_entity_poly.type
_entity_poly.pdbx_seq_one_letter_code
_entity_poly.pdbx_strand_id
1 'polypeptide(L)' 'MTIHEKARGETINVYIGEYRGTKYLHIREWYMDKDQEEKPTKKGVALPIEKIEALKEAIDRLVPQSSKESSGKEKA' A
#
# COMPACT_ATOMS: atom_id res chain seq x y z
N MET A 1 1.98 -2.26 -7.88
CA MET A 1 2.88 -3.09 -7.06
C MET A 1 2.16 -3.62 -5.84
N THR A 2 2.10 -4.91 -5.71
CA THR A 2 1.42 -5.55 -4.59
C THR A 2 2.37 -5.65 -3.42
N ILE A 3 1.97 -5.14 -2.26
CA ILE A 3 2.84 -5.18 -1.08
C ILE A 3 2.33 -6.15 -0.03
N HIS A 4 1.12 -6.67 -0.19
CA HIS A 4 0.58 -7.58 0.81
C HIS A 4 -0.54 -8.37 0.18
N GLU A 5 -0.58 -9.66 0.48
CA GLU A 5 -1.66 -10.53 0.03
C GLU A 5 -2.42 -11.01 1.25
N LYS A 6 -3.71 -10.78 1.23
CA LYS A 6 -4.56 -11.21 2.31
C LYS A 6 -5.24 -12.51 1.92
N ALA A 7 -5.89 -13.14 2.89
CA ALA A 7 -6.67 -14.32 2.59
C ALA A 7 -7.79 -13.94 1.61
N ARG A 8 -8.29 -14.91 0.89
CA ARG A 8 -9.40 -14.75 -0.04
C ARG A 8 -9.03 -13.99 -1.30
N GLY A 9 -7.76 -13.93 -1.62
CA GLY A 9 -7.36 -13.29 -2.87
C GLY A 9 -7.35 -11.78 -2.83
N GLU A 10 -7.50 -11.19 -1.67
CA GLU A 10 -7.43 -9.73 -1.55
C GLU A 10 -5.98 -9.30 -1.45
N THR A 11 -5.67 -8.15 -2.01
CA THR A 11 -4.31 -7.65 -2.00
C THR A 11 -4.31 -6.18 -1.64
N ILE A 12 -3.15 -5.69 -1.21
CA ILE A 12 -2.94 -4.27 -1.01
C ILE A 12 -1.90 -3.84 -2.03
N ASN A 13 -2.27 -2.89 -2.85
CA ASN A 13 -1.40 -2.40 -3.92
C ASN A 13 -1.01 -0.96 -3.70
N VAL A 14 0.21 -0.65 -4.12
CA VAL A 14 0.75 0.71 -4.07
C VAL A 14 1.10 1.11 -5.49
N TYR A 15 0.63 2.26 -5.91
CA TYR A 15 0.90 2.73 -7.26
C TYR A 15 0.76 4.24 -7.33
N ILE A 16 1.29 4.83 -8.40
CA ILE A 16 1.18 6.25 -8.63
C ILE A 16 0.11 6.47 -9.70
N GLY A 17 -0.82 7.35 -9.39
CA GLY A 17 -1.83 7.74 -10.35
C GLY A 17 -1.82 9.24 -10.51
N GLU A 18 -2.38 9.73 -11.60
CA GLU A 18 -2.43 11.15 -11.87
C GLU A 18 -3.87 11.59 -12.02
N TYR A 19 -4.21 12.71 -11.41
CA TYR A 19 -5.54 13.27 -11.47
C TYR A 19 -5.42 14.77 -11.57
N ARG A 20 -5.92 15.31 -12.68
CA ARG A 20 -5.92 16.76 -12.93
C ARG A 20 -4.52 17.35 -12.83
N GLY A 21 -3.55 16.62 -13.38
CA GLY A 21 -2.17 17.10 -13.40
C GLY A 21 -1.41 16.90 -12.12
N THR A 22 -2.02 16.34 -11.10
CA THR A 22 -1.35 16.09 -9.84
C THR A 22 -1.17 14.60 -9.66
N LYS A 23 0.03 14.20 -9.28
CA LYS A 23 0.30 12.80 -9.05
C LYS A 23 0.05 12.45 -7.59
N TYR A 24 -0.50 11.25 -7.38
CA TYR A 24 -0.85 10.77 -6.07
C TYR A 24 -0.28 9.38 -5.87
N LEU A 25 0.14 9.12 -4.65
CA LEU A 25 0.49 7.76 -4.26
C LEU A 25 -0.78 7.12 -3.72
N HIS A 26 -1.14 5.97 -4.29
CA HIS A 26 -2.31 5.23 -3.86
C HIS A 26 -1.86 4.01 -3.08
N ILE A 27 -2.48 3.80 -1.92
CA ILE A 27 -2.34 2.56 -1.15
C ILE A 27 -3.75 2.04 -1.00
N ARG A 28 -4.09 1.00 -1.76
CA ARG A 28 -5.49 0.60 -1.86
C ARG A 28 -5.64 -0.89 -1.82
N GLU A 29 -6.73 -1.33 -1.22
CA GLU A 29 -7.09 -2.73 -1.18
C GLU A 29 -7.82 -3.10 -2.46
N TRP A 30 -7.47 -4.24 -3.02
CA TRP A 30 -8.09 -4.78 -4.22
C TRP A 30 -8.65 -6.16 -3.89
N TYR A 31 -9.61 -6.60 -4.68
CA TYR A 31 -10.18 -7.93 -4.49
C TYR A 31 -10.33 -8.60 -5.84
N MET A 32 -10.48 -9.91 -5.80
CA MET A 32 -10.71 -10.71 -7.00
C MET A 32 -12.20 -10.96 -7.12
N ASP A 33 -12.79 -10.56 -8.25
CA ASP A 33 -14.21 -10.82 -8.42
C ASP A 33 -14.42 -12.23 -8.94
N LYS A 34 -15.66 -12.59 -9.20
CA LYS A 34 -15.97 -13.95 -9.60
C LYS A 34 -15.47 -14.28 -11.00
N ASP A 35 -15.16 -13.28 -11.79
CA ASP A 35 -14.55 -13.48 -13.09
C ASP A 35 -13.04 -13.53 -13.00
N GLN A 36 -12.50 -13.54 -11.79
CA GLN A 36 -11.07 -13.60 -11.52
C GLN A 36 -10.35 -12.37 -12.03
N GLU A 37 -11.01 -11.23 -12.01
CA GLU A 37 -10.42 -9.96 -12.34
C GLU A 37 -10.20 -9.17 -11.07
N GLU A 38 -9.05 -8.53 -10.98
CA GLU A 38 -8.75 -7.70 -9.82
C GLU A 38 -9.45 -6.37 -9.95
N LYS A 39 -10.10 -5.96 -8.87
CA LYS A 39 -10.82 -4.70 -8.84
C LYS A 39 -10.49 -3.92 -7.59
N PRO A 40 -10.38 -2.60 -7.68
CA PRO A 40 -10.09 -1.81 -6.49
C PRO A 40 -11.32 -1.68 -5.61
N THR A 41 -11.06 -1.51 -4.32
CA THR A 41 -12.14 -1.24 -3.37
C THR A 41 -12.05 0.22 -2.96
N LYS A 42 -12.99 0.63 -2.13
CA LYS A 42 -12.95 1.97 -1.57
C LYS A 42 -12.02 2.07 -0.37
N LYS A 43 -11.46 0.96 0.04
CA LYS A 43 -10.57 0.95 1.19
C LYS A 43 -9.17 1.31 0.76
N GLY A 44 -8.72 2.47 1.16
CA GLY A 44 -7.40 2.91 0.81
C GLY A 44 -7.25 4.40 0.99
N VAL A 45 -6.07 4.88 0.67
CA VAL A 45 -5.77 6.29 0.79
C VAL A 45 -5.05 6.74 -0.47
N ALA A 46 -5.14 8.03 -0.74
CA ALA A 46 -4.40 8.65 -1.82
C ALA A 46 -3.72 9.88 -1.26
N LEU A 47 -2.41 9.96 -1.44
CA LEU A 47 -1.63 11.07 -0.92
C LEU A 47 -0.98 11.82 -2.07
N PRO A 48 -1.00 13.15 -2.04
CA PRO A 48 -0.24 13.89 -3.04
C PRO A 48 1.22 13.48 -2.99
N ILE A 49 1.86 13.49 -4.16
CA ILE A 49 3.23 12.99 -4.23
C ILE A 49 4.16 13.80 -3.32
N GLU A 50 3.84 15.05 -3.08
CA GLU A 50 4.67 15.88 -2.21
C GLU A 50 4.62 15.45 -0.76
N LYS A 51 3.65 14.60 -0.39
CA LYS A 51 3.54 14.12 0.98
C LYS A 51 4.23 12.78 1.21
N ILE A 52 4.86 12.24 0.18
CA ILE A 52 5.48 10.93 0.31
C ILE A 52 6.63 10.96 1.30
N GLU A 53 7.37 12.09 1.35
CA GLU A 53 8.46 12.18 2.29
C GLU A 53 7.96 12.09 3.73
N ALA A 54 6.84 12.72 4.01
CA ALA A 54 6.27 12.63 5.36
C ALA A 54 5.86 11.20 5.68
N LEU A 55 5.34 10.49 4.69
CA LEU A 55 4.96 9.10 4.89
C LEU A 55 6.19 8.23 5.17
N LYS A 56 7.26 8.47 4.42
CA LYS A 56 8.49 7.71 4.65
C LYS A 56 9.02 7.95 6.05
N GLU A 57 8.98 9.20 6.49
CA GLU A 57 9.47 9.52 7.82
C GLU A 57 8.61 8.86 8.88
N ALA A 58 7.31 8.85 8.68
CA ALA A 58 6.42 8.23 9.65
C ALA A 58 6.71 6.73 9.74
N ILE A 59 6.95 6.08 8.61
CA ILE A 59 7.26 4.66 8.62
C ILE A 59 8.57 4.42 9.38
N ASP A 60 9.57 5.25 9.11
CA ASP A 60 10.86 5.09 9.77
C ASP A 60 10.75 5.26 11.28
N ARG A 61 9.89 6.14 11.71
CA ARG A 61 9.73 6.39 13.14
C ARG A 61 8.92 5.32 13.83
N LEU A 62 7.96 4.74 13.11
CA LEU A 62 7.07 3.77 13.71
C LEU A 62 7.64 2.36 13.68
N VAL A 63 8.55 2.08 12.76
CA VAL A 63 9.12 0.75 12.61
C VAL A 63 10.53 0.78 13.17
N PRO A 64 10.78 0.08 14.28
CA PRO A 64 12.14 0.05 14.83
C PRO A 64 13.12 -0.56 13.85
N GLN A 65 14.35 -0.12 13.92
CA GLN A 65 15.38 -0.66 13.04
C GLN A 65 15.52 -2.16 13.18
N SER A 66 15.38 -2.65 14.39
CA SER A 66 15.55 -4.08 14.62
C SER A 66 14.46 -4.88 13.92
N SER A 67 13.29 -4.33 13.75
CA SER A 67 12.23 -5.10 13.13
C SER A 67 12.44 -5.27 11.64
N LYS A 68 13.28 -4.48 11.05
CA LYS A 68 13.56 -4.67 9.63
C LYS A 68 14.25 -5.98 9.36
N GLU A 69 15.03 -6.40 10.30
CA GLU A 69 15.77 -7.61 10.14
C GLU A 69 14.91 -8.83 10.35
N SER A 70 14.06 -8.69 11.30
CA SER A 70 13.23 -9.82 11.58
C SER A 70 12.11 -9.94 10.62
N SER A 71 12.01 -9.05 10.04
CA SER A 71 10.97 -9.05 9.26
C SER A 71 10.44 -10.19 8.82
N GLY A 72 10.85 -10.06 9.19
CA GLY A 72 10.39 -10.59 9.00
C GLY A 72 9.73 -11.36 9.59
N LYS A 73 9.70 -11.63 9.84
CA LYS A 73 9.19 -12.19 10.46
C LYS A 73 8.32 -12.21 11.13
N GLU A 74 8.21 -11.76 11.09
CA GLU A 74 7.50 -11.73 11.62
C GLU A 74 6.70 -11.70 11.94
N LYS A 75 6.59 -11.50 11.96
CA LYS A 75 5.89 -11.28 12.30
C LYS A 75 5.21 -11.40 12.35
N ALA A 76 5.34 -11.39 12.27
CA ALA A 76 4.84 -11.51 12.41
C ALA A 76 4.52 -11.55 12.48
#